data_e7deedcbbb4e49fc61bcac0f6a68811f
#
_entry.id   e7deedcbbb4e49fc61bcac0f6a68811f
#
_cell.length_a   1.000
_cell.length_b   1.000
_cell.length_c   1.000
_cell.angle_alpha   90.00
_cell.angle_beta   90.00
_cell.angle_gamma   90.00
#
_symmetry.space_group_name_H-M   'P 1'
#
loop_
_entity.id
_entity.type
_entity.pdbx_description
1 polymer ?
#
loop_
_entity_poly.entity_id
_entity_poly.type
_entity_poly.pdbx_seq_one_letter_code
_entity_poly.pdbx_strand_id
1 'polypeptide(L)'
;MLYLHIVPVWLNVCLRISSSVGCLCCLFLKGAAKAWILDKLIQRLRFFMDLSGNKDLLDRELVAFFASRKATPHDTQLALQWVESICQTDKVVISGFHSPLEKEILNYLLERHHPAIFALGRTLYKKVPPYLQTAFDEGNLLFISFRGYSRHTWNSAQQRNWGAADLADEIYFTQFDNTSSLSTLYFALDRYSDKVVRVLE
;
A
#
# COMPACT_ATOMS: atom_id res chain seq x y z
N MET A 1 6.85 19.91 -16.03
CA MET A 1 6.75 18.48 -15.69
C MET A 1 7.23 18.21 -14.25
N LEU A 2 6.89 19.10 -13.31
CA LEU A 2 7.40 19.16 -11.92
C LEU A 2 6.28 19.07 -10.86
N TYR A 3 5.08 18.64 -11.25
CA TYR A 3 3.88 18.76 -10.38
C TYR A 3 3.51 17.49 -9.58
N LEU A 4 4.16 16.36 -9.80
CA LEU A 4 3.72 15.07 -9.23
C LEU A 4 4.51 14.61 -7.98
N HIS A 5 5.60 15.28 -7.62
CA HIS A 5 6.34 15.01 -6.37
C HIS A 5 5.91 15.87 -5.17
N ILE A 6 4.98 16.80 -5.38
CA ILE A 6 4.66 17.83 -4.39
C ILE A 6 3.45 17.45 -3.52
N VAL A 7 2.59 16.55 -3.95
CA VAL A 7 1.33 16.26 -3.24
C VAL A 7 1.55 15.58 -1.86
N PRO A 8 2.41 14.57 -1.70
CA PRO A 8 2.69 14.00 -0.37
C PRO A 8 3.42 14.98 0.55
N VAL A 9 4.32 15.79 -0.01
CA VAL A 9 5.10 16.79 0.75
C VAL A 9 4.21 17.94 1.23
N TRP A 10 3.24 18.38 0.42
CA TRP A 10 2.30 19.44 0.80
C TRP A 10 1.31 18.99 1.87
N LEU A 11 0.88 17.74 1.86
CA LEU A 11 0.01 17.20 2.90
C LEU A 11 0.73 17.19 4.26
N ASN A 12 1.99 16.75 4.30
CA ASN A 12 2.83 16.78 5.49
C ASN A 12 3.22 18.20 5.93
N VAL A 13 3.42 19.13 4.98
CA VAL A 13 3.71 20.54 5.29
C VAL A 13 2.46 21.23 5.85
N CYS A 14 1.27 21.00 5.33
CA CYS A 14 0.03 21.54 5.91
C CYS A 14 -0.25 20.99 7.30
N LEU A 15 0.01 19.70 7.58
CA LEU A 15 -0.15 19.11 8.90
C LEU A 15 0.91 19.62 9.89
N ARG A 16 2.15 19.91 9.44
CA ARG A 16 3.22 20.47 10.28
C ARG A 16 3.07 21.97 10.57
N ILE A 17 2.55 22.75 9.64
CA ILE A 17 2.27 24.19 9.90
C ILE A 17 1.16 24.31 10.94
N SER A 18 0.24 23.33 11.02
CA SER A 18 -0.79 23.25 12.04
C SER A 18 -0.25 22.98 13.47
N SER A 19 0.91 22.35 13.60
CA SER A 19 1.50 22.04 14.93
C SER A 19 2.44 23.13 15.47
N SER A 20 2.92 24.04 14.63
CA SER A 20 3.89 25.08 15.03
C SER A 20 3.35 26.52 15.06
N VAL A 21 2.18 26.77 14.50
CA VAL A 21 1.50 28.06 14.60
C VAL A 21 0.08 27.76 15.08
N GLY A 22 -0.22 28.15 16.32
CA GLY A 22 -1.52 27.98 16.96
C GLY A 22 -2.66 28.63 16.16
N CYS A 23 -3.02 28.03 15.04
CA CYS A 23 -4.17 28.43 14.26
C CYS A 23 -5.43 27.95 15.00
N LEU A 24 -6.20 28.86 15.53
CA LEU A 24 -7.47 28.64 16.24
C LEU A 24 -8.47 27.77 15.45
N CYS A 25 -8.33 27.65 14.13
CA CYS A 25 -9.15 26.74 13.29
C CYS A 25 -8.88 25.25 13.52
N CYS A 26 -7.65 24.87 13.94
CA CYS A 26 -7.30 23.46 14.17
C CYS A 26 -7.73 22.94 15.54
N LEU A 27 -7.93 23.82 16.51
CA LEU A 27 -8.38 23.45 17.85
C LEU A 27 -9.88 23.14 17.96
N PHE A 28 -10.69 23.54 16.98
CA PHE A 28 -12.14 23.33 16.98
C PHE A 28 -12.62 22.12 16.17
N LEU A 29 -11.75 21.43 15.43
CA LEU A 29 -12.12 20.25 14.65
C LEU A 29 -11.96 18.97 15.50
N LYS A 30 -12.83 18.81 16.49
CA LYS A 30 -12.93 17.57 17.28
C LYS A 30 -13.62 16.47 16.45
N GLY A 31 -12.92 15.31 16.30
CA GLY A 31 -13.50 14.03 15.86
C GLY A 31 -14.16 14.02 14.47
N ALA A 32 -15.39 14.44 14.36
CA ALA A 32 -16.20 14.30 13.13
C ALA A 32 -15.68 15.11 11.92
N ALA A 33 -15.12 16.31 12.14
CA ALA A 33 -14.61 17.13 11.04
C ALA A 33 -13.24 16.62 10.53
N LYS A 34 -12.41 16.04 11.41
CA LYS A 34 -11.17 15.38 11.03
C LYS A 34 -11.47 14.12 10.21
N ALA A 35 -12.45 13.33 10.61
CA ALA A 35 -12.95 12.17 9.86
C ALA A 35 -13.52 12.58 8.50
N TRP A 36 -14.31 13.65 8.43
CA TRP A 36 -14.87 14.15 7.17
C TRP A 36 -13.81 14.68 6.18
N ILE A 37 -12.78 15.39 6.68
CA ILE A 37 -11.66 15.85 5.85
C ILE A 37 -10.84 14.67 5.37
N LEU A 38 -10.61 13.67 6.23
CA LEU A 38 -9.90 12.46 5.89
C LEU A 38 -10.68 11.65 4.84
N ASP A 39 -11.98 11.50 5.00
CA ASP A 39 -12.85 10.84 4.03
C ASP A 39 -12.83 11.56 2.67
N LYS A 40 -12.92 12.90 2.66
CA LYS A 40 -12.78 13.69 1.43
C LYS A 40 -11.39 13.58 0.78
N LEU A 41 -10.32 13.44 1.57
CA LEU A 41 -8.97 13.21 1.07
C LEU A 41 -8.82 11.79 0.50
N ILE A 42 -9.38 10.78 1.17
CA ILE A 42 -9.45 9.40 0.69
C ILE A 42 -10.27 9.33 -0.60
N GLN A 43 -11.41 10.00 -0.66
CA GLN A 43 -12.22 10.09 -1.90
C GLN A 43 -11.46 10.80 -3.03
N ARG A 44 -10.66 11.85 -2.74
CA ARG A 44 -9.78 12.48 -3.72
C ARG A 44 -8.65 11.55 -4.18
N LEU A 45 -8.06 10.78 -3.29
CA LEU A 45 -7.04 9.77 -3.65
C LEU A 45 -7.67 8.66 -4.51
N ARG A 46 -8.90 8.20 -4.19
CA ARG A 46 -9.68 7.27 -5.04
C ARG A 46 -9.92 7.83 -6.45
N PHE A 47 -9.98 9.15 -6.63
CA PHE A 47 -10.13 9.79 -7.94
C PHE A 47 -8.88 9.65 -8.83
N PHE A 48 -7.70 9.42 -8.24
CA PHE A 48 -6.44 9.20 -8.96
C PHE A 48 -6.09 7.72 -9.17
N MET A 49 -6.99 6.82 -8.82
CA MET A 49 -6.80 5.37 -8.97
C MET A 49 -7.85 4.79 -9.93
N ASP A 50 -7.42 3.87 -10.77
CA ASP A 50 -8.31 3.00 -11.52
C ASP A 50 -8.43 1.68 -10.75
N LEU A 51 -9.65 1.18 -10.57
CA LEU A 51 -9.97 0.02 -9.74
C LEU A 51 -10.68 -1.04 -10.57
N SER A 52 -10.35 -2.32 -10.35
CA SER A 52 -11.03 -3.47 -10.96
C SER A 52 -11.08 -4.63 -9.98
N GLY A 53 -12.26 -5.15 -9.68
CA GLY A 53 -12.54 -6.19 -8.68
C GLY A 53 -13.35 -5.66 -7.50
N ASN A 54 -13.24 -6.31 -6.36
CA ASN A 54 -14.01 -5.99 -5.16
C ASN A 54 -13.48 -4.74 -4.46
N LYS A 55 -14.20 -3.64 -4.58
CA LYS A 55 -13.82 -2.34 -3.99
C LYS A 55 -14.03 -2.26 -2.48
N ASP A 56 -14.87 -3.12 -1.93
CA ASP A 56 -15.19 -3.14 -0.49
C ASP A 56 -13.96 -3.57 0.34
N LEU A 57 -12.96 -4.19 -0.31
CA LEU A 57 -11.68 -4.51 0.31
C LEU A 57 -10.90 -3.26 0.78
N LEU A 58 -11.17 -2.09 0.21
CA LEU A 58 -10.56 -0.83 0.63
C LEU A 58 -11.12 -0.27 1.94
N ASP A 59 -12.26 -0.77 2.39
CA ASP A 59 -12.92 -0.32 3.61
C ASP A 59 -12.52 -1.20 4.82
N ARG A 60 -11.67 -2.22 4.59
CA ARG A 60 -11.11 -3.11 5.62
C ARG A 60 -9.74 -2.60 6.09
N GLU A 61 -9.24 -3.16 7.18
CA GLU A 61 -7.87 -2.89 7.66
C GLU A 61 -6.85 -3.42 6.65
N LEU A 62 -6.01 -2.53 6.13
CA LEU A 62 -5.05 -2.84 5.07
C LEU A 62 -3.64 -2.99 5.63
N VAL A 63 -2.97 -4.03 5.20
CA VAL A 63 -1.58 -4.32 5.57
C VAL A 63 -0.70 -4.34 4.32
N ALA A 64 0.23 -3.39 4.21
CA ALA A 64 1.17 -3.38 3.10
C ALA A 64 2.34 -4.32 3.36
N PHE A 65 2.74 -5.07 2.34
CA PHE A 65 3.90 -5.95 2.38
C PHE A 65 4.88 -5.63 1.26
N PHE A 66 6.14 -5.42 1.63
CA PHE A 66 7.22 -5.12 0.68
C PHE A 66 8.41 -6.03 0.92
N ALA A 67 8.78 -6.81 -0.09
CA ALA A 67 9.90 -7.73 -0.04
C ALA A 67 11.04 -7.35 -0.96
N SER A 68 12.27 -7.47 -0.46
CA SER A 68 13.48 -7.31 -1.25
C SER A 68 13.53 -8.34 -2.39
N ARG A 69 14.08 -7.94 -3.54
CA ARG A 69 14.38 -8.88 -4.64
C ARG A 69 15.48 -9.88 -4.26
N LYS A 70 16.26 -9.56 -3.23
CA LYS A 70 17.36 -10.36 -2.70
C LYS A 70 16.98 -10.99 -1.35
N ALA A 71 15.69 -11.28 -1.14
CA ALA A 71 15.23 -11.93 0.08
C ALA A 71 15.98 -13.24 0.30
N THR A 72 16.42 -13.47 1.52
CA THR A 72 17.11 -14.69 1.94
C THR A 72 16.10 -15.81 2.27
N PRO A 73 16.56 -17.07 2.41
CA PRO A 73 15.68 -18.13 2.94
C PRO A 73 15.09 -17.82 4.32
N HIS A 74 15.84 -17.09 5.16
CA HIS A 74 15.36 -16.63 6.45
C HIS A 74 14.22 -15.61 6.31
N ASP A 75 14.39 -14.61 5.42
CA ASP A 75 13.32 -13.65 5.11
C ASP A 75 12.06 -14.35 4.59
N THR A 76 12.24 -15.39 3.77
CA THR A 76 11.13 -16.19 3.26
C THR A 76 10.38 -16.89 4.38
N GLN A 77 11.11 -17.52 5.33
CA GLN A 77 10.50 -18.17 6.48
C GLN A 77 9.70 -17.19 7.35
N LEU A 78 10.29 -16.03 7.67
CA LEU A 78 9.62 -14.98 8.44
C LEU A 78 8.37 -14.45 7.73
N ALA A 79 8.45 -14.22 6.42
CA ALA A 79 7.32 -13.75 5.64
C ALA A 79 6.19 -14.77 5.56
N LEU A 80 6.50 -16.06 5.46
CA LEU A 80 5.50 -17.12 5.47
C LEU A 80 4.81 -17.25 6.84
N GLN A 81 5.55 -17.17 7.94
CA GLN A 81 4.98 -17.13 9.29
C GLN A 81 4.09 -15.89 9.48
N TRP A 82 4.55 -14.73 8.98
CA TRP A 82 3.78 -13.50 9.02
C TRP A 82 2.47 -13.63 8.25
N VAL A 83 2.48 -14.09 6.98
CA VAL A 83 1.27 -14.19 6.18
C VAL A 83 0.30 -15.24 6.74
N GLU A 84 0.81 -16.31 7.35
CA GLU A 84 0.00 -17.29 8.06
C GLU A 84 -0.78 -16.64 9.22
N SER A 85 -0.11 -15.76 10.00
CA SER A 85 -0.76 -15.01 11.06
C SER A 85 -1.80 -14.01 10.51
N ILE A 86 -1.52 -13.36 9.37
CA ILE A 86 -2.47 -12.45 8.72
C ILE A 86 -3.72 -13.22 8.24
N CYS A 87 -3.56 -14.42 7.70
CA CYS A 87 -4.69 -15.26 7.26
C CYS A 87 -5.64 -15.68 8.40
N GLN A 88 -5.25 -15.51 9.66
CA GLN A 88 -6.14 -15.71 10.81
C GLN A 88 -6.93 -14.45 11.19
N THR A 89 -6.77 -13.36 10.45
CA THR A 89 -7.41 -12.08 10.70
C THR A 89 -8.29 -11.67 9.51
N ASP A 90 -9.07 -10.61 9.68
CA ASP A 90 -9.85 -10.00 8.60
C ASP A 90 -9.07 -8.95 7.81
N LYS A 91 -7.78 -8.78 8.05
CA LYS A 91 -6.93 -7.79 7.38
C LYS A 91 -6.74 -8.16 5.90
N VAL A 92 -6.57 -7.16 5.06
CA VAL A 92 -6.35 -7.34 3.62
C VAL A 92 -4.91 -6.98 3.27
N VAL A 93 -4.21 -7.89 2.61
CA VAL A 93 -2.82 -7.63 2.19
C VAL A 93 -2.79 -6.82 0.90
N ILE A 94 -2.10 -5.68 0.93
CA ILE A 94 -1.83 -4.87 -0.26
C ILE A 94 -0.35 -4.93 -0.62
N SER A 95 -0.03 -5.29 -1.86
CA SER A 95 1.35 -5.31 -2.36
C SER A 95 1.41 -5.16 -3.87
N GLY A 96 2.63 -4.93 -4.38
CA GLY A 96 2.90 -4.99 -5.81
C GLY A 96 3.06 -6.40 -6.38
N PHE A 97 3.30 -7.37 -5.53
CA PHE A 97 3.53 -8.79 -5.87
C PHE A 97 4.53 -8.97 -7.01
N HIS A 98 5.65 -8.24 -6.93
CA HIS A 98 6.61 -8.14 -8.03
C HIS A 98 7.91 -8.89 -7.76
N SER A 99 8.40 -8.89 -6.51
CA SER A 99 9.55 -9.69 -6.10
C SER A 99 9.17 -11.18 -6.05
N PRO A 100 10.14 -12.11 -6.11
CA PRO A 100 9.86 -13.54 -5.98
C PRO A 100 9.08 -13.86 -4.71
N LEU A 101 9.50 -13.30 -3.57
CA LEU A 101 8.87 -13.54 -2.29
C LEU A 101 7.46 -12.92 -2.21
N GLU A 102 7.25 -11.70 -2.76
CA GLU A 102 5.90 -11.12 -2.83
C GLU A 102 4.94 -12.00 -3.64
N LYS A 103 5.42 -12.66 -4.72
CA LYS A 103 4.61 -13.61 -5.49
C LYS A 103 4.29 -14.88 -4.71
N GLU A 104 5.23 -15.36 -3.92
CA GLU A 104 5.01 -16.51 -3.04
C GLU A 104 3.94 -16.19 -1.99
N ILE A 105 4.01 -15.00 -1.38
CA ILE A 105 2.97 -14.51 -0.47
C ILE A 105 1.60 -14.39 -1.18
N LEU A 106 1.56 -13.89 -2.42
CA LEU A 106 0.31 -13.85 -3.18
C LEU A 106 -0.26 -15.27 -3.38
N ASN A 107 0.56 -16.22 -3.81
CA ASN A 107 0.12 -17.60 -3.99
C ASN A 107 -0.43 -18.18 -2.68
N TYR A 108 0.24 -17.92 -1.57
CA TYR A 108 -0.19 -18.36 -0.24
C TYR A 108 -1.58 -17.79 0.13
N LEU A 109 -1.83 -16.51 -0.16
CA LEU A 109 -3.12 -15.86 0.06
C LEU A 109 -4.21 -16.47 -0.84
N LEU A 110 -3.91 -16.68 -2.14
CA LEU A 110 -4.83 -17.25 -3.10
C LEU A 110 -5.27 -18.67 -2.73
N GLU A 111 -4.32 -19.53 -2.30
CA GLU A 111 -4.60 -20.91 -1.86
C GLU A 111 -5.52 -20.96 -0.65
N ARG A 112 -5.54 -19.91 0.17
CA ARG A 112 -6.39 -19.81 1.37
C ARG A 112 -7.63 -18.96 1.16
N HIS A 113 -7.94 -18.57 -0.07
CA HIS A 113 -9.03 -17.65 -0.41
C HIS A 113 -9.01 -16.36 0.43
N HIS A 114 -7.80 -15.96 0.89
CA HIS A 114 -7.64 -14.75 1.69
C HIS A 114 -7.61 -13.51 0.78
N PRO A 115 -8.29 -12.41 1.16
CA PRO A 115 -8.39 -11.24 0.31
C PRO A 115 -7.06 -10.51 0.14
N ALA A 116 -6.83 -10.03 -1.09
CA ALA A 116 -5.63 -9.29 -1.43
C ALA A 116 -5.92 -8.12 -2.37
N ILE A 117 -5.11 -7.07 -2.26
CA ILE A 117 -5.13 -5.94 -3.18
C ILE A 117 -3.83 -5.92 -3.98
N PHE A 118 -3.95 -6.09 -5.29
CA PHE A 118 -2.82 -6.07 -6.20
C PHE A 118 -2.58 -4.66 -6.74
N ALA A 119 -1.61 -3.96 -6.17
CA ALA A 119 -1.19 -2.64 -6.62
C ALA A 119 -0.32 -2.76 -7.88
N LEU A 120 -0.79 -2.19 -8.99
CA LEU A 120 -0.15 -2.28 -10.29
C LEU A 120 0.74 -1.05 -10.55
N GLY A 121 1.98 -1.26 -10.98
CA GLY A 121 2.85 -0.21 -11.53
C GLY A 121 2.58 0.08 -13.02
N ARG A 122 1.34 -0.08 -13.47
CA ARG A 122 0.88 0.08 -14.86
C ARG A 122 -0.64 0.21 -14.89
N THR A 123 -1.22 0.46 -16.05
CA THR A 123 -2.68 0.42 -16.25
C THR A 123 -3.27 -0.95 -15.86
N LEU A 124 -4.55 -0.95 -15.51
CA LEU A 124 -5.30 -2.17 -15.20
C LEU A 124 -5.19 -3.22 -16.32
N TYR A 125 -5.32 -4.47 -15.93
CA TYR A 125 -5.41 -5.57 -16.90
C TYR A 125 -6.67 -5.43 -17.77
N LYS A 126 -6.51 -5.58 -19.08
CA LYS A 126 -7.67 -5.68 -20.00
C LYS A 126 -8.42 -6.99 -19.81
N LYS A 127 -7.72 -8.02 -19.39
CA LYS A 127 -8.25 -9.36 -19.06
C LYS A 127 -7.50 -9.87 -17.86
N VAL A 128 -8.24 -10.34 -16.86
CA VAL A 128 -7.65 -10.91 -15.63
C VAL A 128 -6.76 -12.11 -16.00
N PRO A 129 -5.53 -12.18 -15.47
CA PRO A 129 -4.68 -13.35 -15.67
C PRO A 129 -5.35 -14.62 -15.16
N PRO A 130 -5.24 -15.77 -15.88
CA PRO A 130 -5.95 -17.00 -15.52
C PRO A 130 -5.71 -17.47 -14.07
N TYR A 131 -4.49 -17.32 -13.56
CA TYR A 131 -4.15 -17.74 -12.19
C TYR A 131 -4.76 -16.87 -11.09
N LEU A 132 -5.30 -15.70 -11.44
CA LEU A 132 -5.98 -14.77 -10.53
C LEU A 132 -7.51 -14.81 -10.71
N GLN A 133 -8.00 -15.51 -11.73
CA GLN A 133 -9.41 -15.45 -12.12
C GLN A 133 -10.33 -15.93 -10.99
N THR A 134 -10.01 -17.05 -10.35
CA THR A 134 -10.82 -17.61 -9.25
C THR A 134 -10.98 -16.61 -8.11
N ALA A 135 -9.86 -16.05 -7.60
CA ALA A 135 -9.91 -15.08 -6.51
C ALA A 135 -10.64 -13.79 -6.92
N PHE A 136 -10.53 -13.40 -8.19
CA PHE A 136 -11.25 -12.24 -8.72
C PHE A 136 -12.77 -12.47 -8.75
N ASP A 137 -13.20 -13.64 -9.22
CA ASP A 137 -14.62 -14.01 -9.34
C ASP A 137 -15.26 -14.24 -7.96
N GLU A 138 -14.49 -14.72 -6.99
CA GLU A 138 -14.90 -14.87 -5.58
C GLU A 138 -14.98 -13.53 -4.82
N GLY A 139 -14.52 -12.44 -5.42
CA GLY A 139 -14.47 -11.13 -4.74
C GLY A 139 -13.34 -10.97 -3.72
N ASN A 140 -12.35 -11.87 -3.74
CA ASN A 140 -11.18 -11.84 -2.85
C ASN A 140 -10.00 -11.05 -3.45
N LEU A 141 -10.19 -10.41 -4.61
CA LEU A 141 -9.13 -9.66 -5.26
C LEU A 141 -9.60 -8.30 -5.75
N LEU A 142 -8.73 -7.29 -5.52
CA LEU A 142 -8.87 -5.96 -6.09
C LEU A 142 -7.57 -5.58 -6.79
N PHE A 143 -7.65 -5.12 -8.03
CA PHE A 143 -6.54 -4.46 -8.73
C PHE A 143 -6.64 -2.96 -8.56
N ILE A 144 -5.51 -2.33 -8.21
CA ILE A 144 -5.37 -0.88 -8.16
C ILE A 144 -4.29 -0.45 -9.14
N SER A 145 -4.62 0.50 -10.02
CA SER A 145 -3.66 1.17 -10.88
C SER A 145 -3.59 2.65 -10.54
N PHE A 146 -2.42 3.12 -10.15
CA PHE A 146 -2.19 4.54 -9.92
C PHE A 146 -2.02 5.25 -11.26
N ARG A 147 -2.87 6.22 -11.58
CA ARG A 147 -2.89 6.92 -12.87
C ARG A 147 -1.55 7.57 -13.19
N GLY A 148 -1.20 7.62 -14.46
CA GLY A 148 -0.01 8.28 -14.99
C GLY A 148 0.97 7.36 -15.71
N TYR A 149 0.86 6.04 -15.57
CA TYR A 149 1.78 5.09 -16.20
C TYR A 149 1.04 4.00 -16.97
N SER A 150 1.22 3.97 -18.29
CA SER A 150 0.70 2.90 -19.14
C SER A 150 1.53 1.61 -19.09
N ARG A 151 2.81 1.71 -18.71
CA ARG A 151 3.78 0.62 -18.66
C ARG A 151 4.46 0.57 -17.30
N HIS A 152 4.93 -0.62 -16.94
CA HIS A 152 5.77 -0.80 -15.78
C HIS A 152 7.15 -0.18 -16.02
N THR A 153 7.54 0.77 -15.17
CA THR A 153 8.83 1.45 -15.15
C THR A 153 9.35 1.51 -13.72
N TRP A 154 10.57 1.94 -13.52
CA TRP A 154 11.09 2.19 -12.17
C TRP A 154 10.24 3.24 -11.43
N ASN A 155 9.91 4.36 -12.08
CA ASN A 155 9.08 5.40 -11.47
C ASN A 155 7.68 4.91 -11.12
N SER A 156 7.04 4.10 -11.99
CA SER A 156 5.72 3.55 -11.70
C SER A 156 5.74 2.53 -10.57
N ALA A 157 6.85 1.77 -10.43
CA ALA A 157 7.05 0.87 -9.31
C ALA A 157 7.18 1.64 -7.98
N GLN A 158 7.89 2.75 -7.97
CA GLN A 158 8.00 3.62 -6.81
C GLN A 158 6.64 4.23 -6.45
N GLN A 159 5.93 4.81 -7.43
CA GLN A 159 4.60 5.38 -7.21
C GLN A 159 3.63 4.33 -6.66
N ARG A 160 3.64 3.11 -7.20
CA ARG A 160 2.85 1.99 -6.68
C ARG A 160 3.17 1.69 -5.21
N ASN A 161 4.46 1.58 -4.86
CA ASN A 161 4.86 1.27 -3.49
C ASN A 161 4.43 2.39 -2.52
N TRP A 162 4.62 3.65 -2.89
CA TRP A 162 4.14 4.78 -2.12
C TRP A 162 2.61 4.76 -1.98
N GLY A 163 1.89 4.53 -3.07
CA GLY A 163 0.43 4.47 -3.04
C GLY A 163 -0.10 3.30 -2.20
N ALA A 164 0.54 2.13 -2.25
CA ALA A 164 0.19 1.00 -1.40
C ALA A 164 0.45 1.30 0.08
N ALA A 165 1.58 1.94 0.40
CA ALA A 165 1.91 2.36 1.76
C ALA A 165 0.95 3.45 2.28
N ASP A 166 0.53 4.39 1.42
CA ASP A 166 -0.43 5.43 1.79
C ASP A 166 -1.80 4.86 2.14
N LEU A 167 -2.24 3.81 1.44
CA LEU A 167 -3.53 3.15 1.68
C LEU A 167 -3.51 2.26 2.91
N ALA A 168 -2.39 1.64 3.25
CA ALA A 168 -2.29 0.67 4.34
C ALA A 168 -2.32 1.32 5.73
N ASP A 169 -2.85 0.59 6.71
CA ASP A 169 -2.85 0.94 8.13
C ASP A 169 -1.55 0.48 8.79
N GLU A 170 -1.05 -0.70 8.40
CA GLU A 170 0.22 -1.26 8.86
C GLU A 170 1.11 -1.58 7.66
N ILE A 171 2.43 -1.50 7.85
CA ILE A 171 3.40 -1.69 6.78
C ILE A 171 4.52 -2.63 7.24
N TYR A 172 4.75 -3.69 6.49
CA TYR A 172 5.77 -4.69 6.77
C TYR A 172 6.77 -4.79 5.64
N PHE A 173 8.05 -4.87 6.02
CA PHE A 173 9.17 -5.06 5.11
C PHE A 173 9.92 -6.34 5.46
N THR A 174 10.48 -7.02 4.47
CA THR A 174 11.59 -7.94 4.71
C THR A 174 12.88 -7.17 4.88
N GLN A 175 13.96 -7.84 5.30
CA GLN A 175 15.29 -7.22 5.30
C GLN A 175 15.64 -6.70 3.89
N PHE A 176 16.27 -5.54 3.84
CA PHE A 176 16.62 -4.85 2.60
C PHE A 176 17.99 -4.18 2.69
N ASP A 177 18.63 -4.02 1.56
CA ASP A 177 19.88 -3.29 1.42
C ASP A 177 19.64 -1.78 1.58
N ASN A 178 20.48 -1.09 2.35
CA ASN A 178 20.40 0.36 2.58
C ASN A 178 20.48 1.20 1.30
N THR A 179 20.96 0.64 0.20
CA THR A 179 21.00 1.30 -1.11
C THR A 179 19.78 1.00 -1.97
N SER A 180 18.85 0.19 -1.47
CA SER A 180 17.66 -0.21 -2.21
C SER A 180 16.58 0.88 -2.22
N SER A 181 15.65 0.79 -3.17
CA SER A 181 14.48 1.66 -3.18
C SER A 181 13.53 1.42 -2.00
N LEU A 182 13.60 0.24 -1.37
CA LEU A 182 12.82 -0.07 -0.17
C LEU A 182 13.36 0.68 1.05
N SER A 183 14.69 0.86 1.17
CA SER A 183 15.26 1.65 2.26
C SER A 183 14.78 3.11 2.22
N THR A 184 14.73 3.72 1.04
CA THR A 184 14.19 5.07 0.88
C THR A 184 12.73 5.16 1.32
N LEU A 185 11.92 4.18 0.94
CA LEU A 185 10.51 4.11 1.35
C LEU A 185 10.39 3.92 2.87
N TYR A 186 11.12 2.94 3.43
CA TYR A 186 11.11 2.63 4.86
C TYR A 186 11.47 3.85 5.72
N PHE A 187 12.63 4.47 5.47
CA PHE A 187 13.09 5.60 6.28
C PHE A 187 12.18 6.83 6.17
N ALA A 188 11.53 7.02 5.03
CA ALA A 188 10.58 8.11 4.89
C ALA A 188 9.27 7.81 5.65
N LEU A 189 8.78 6.58 5.63
CA LEU A 189 7.58 6.17 6.37
C LEU A 189 7.84 6.16 7.87
N ASP A 190 8.93 5.57 8.33
CA ASP A 190 9.33 5.52 9.74
C ASP A 190 9.47 6.92 10.35
N ARG A 191 9.98 7.87 9.55
CA ARG A 191 10.21 9.25 10.03
C ARG A 191 8.99 10.16 9.97
N TYR A 192 8.11 9.97 8.98
CA TYR A 192 7.06 10.94 8.63
C TYR A 192 5.64 10.37 8.65
N SER A 193 5.46 9.10 8.97
CA SER A 193 4.16 8.45 9.06
C SER A 193 3.78 8.17 10.51
N ASP A 194 2.50 8.30 10.82
CA ASP A 194 1.93 7.87 12.11
C ASP A 194 1.54 6.37 12.09
N LYS A 195 1.84 5.67 10.99
CA LYS A 195 1.50 4.27 10.78
C LYS A 195 2.50 3.33 11.46
N VAL A 196 2.06 2.12 11.72
CA VAL A 196 2.94 1.06 12.21
C VAL A 196 3.81 0.57 11.07
N VAL A 197 5.12 0.82 11.15
CA VAL A 197 6.11 0.37 10.15
C VAL A 197 7.07 -0.60 10.82
N ARG A 198 7.19 -1.81 10.26
CA ARG A 198 8.01 -2.89 10.85
C ARG A 198 8.86 -3.58 9.79
N VAL A 199 10.05 -4.03 10.19
CA VAL A 199 10.84 -5.02 9.45
C VAL A 199 10.61 -6.36 10.13
N LEU A 200 10.37 -7.42 9.36
CA LEU A 200 10.23 -8.77 9.89
C LEU A 200 11.58 -9.27 10.42
N GLU A 201 11.60 -9.73 11.66
CA GLU A 201 12.78 -10.21 12.40
C GLU A 201 12.48 -11.57 13.05
#